data_ace1acb126781a6e5bcf7cbe71b2e498
#
_entry.id   ace1acb126781a6e5bcf7cbe71b2e498
#
_cell.length_a   1.000
_cell.length_b   1.000
_cell.length_c   1.000
_cell.angle_alpha   90.00
_cell.angle_beta   90.00
_cell.angle_gamma   90.00
#
_symmetry.space_group_name_H-M   'P 1'
#
loop_
_entity.id
_entity.type
_entity.pdbx_description
1 polymer ?
#
loop_
_entity_poly.entity_id
_entity_poly.type
_entity_poly.pdbx_seq_one_letter_code
_entity_poly.pdbx_strand_id
1 'polypeptide(L)'
;MNLLIMHPNFPAQFLYLAQYFARSPRNRVVFLTKETNGNRLKNVTIVGYKPKREPTQGVHPYVRPMEQAVLDGQATLRAAVSMQEKIKFRPDVIIGHTGWGSTLYMKDIYPEVPLIGYFEWYYHAKDSDMAWWPDEKPSIDDMLRLRTLNAHHLVNLQACDVRYTPTQWQKSQFPPMYQEGMHVIHEGVDVDFCRPNPGAKLVLKDKGLDLSDAEEIITYVSRGFEPYRGFPQFMEAIRIVLGRRKKTHVVLVGMDRTCYGAQPPKGKTWKGIEEERGGYDKERVHFVGHLNRLDYQKVLQASTVHVYLTRPFVLSWSMIESMSFGCALVGSKTPPVEEVVVDGENGFLANFRQPEHIAQRIEELLDDPALRARLGKAARETVLARYNTNDRVKELTNLIYGAMR
;
A
#
# COMPACT_ATOMS: atom_id res chain seq x y z
N MET A 1 -24.22 -10.32 14.60
CA MET A 1 -22.78 -10.52 14.85
C MET A 1 -22.15 -9.18 15.25
N ASN A 2 -21.34 -9.19 16.28
CA ASN A 2 -20.55 -8.05 16.75
C ASN A 2 -19.12 -8.19 16.18
N LEU A 3 -18.76 -7.40 15.18
CA LEU A 3 -17.43 -7.39 14.58
C LEU A 3 -16.60 -6.23 15.12
N LEU A 4 -15.45 -6.52 15.71
CA LEU A 4 -14.44 -5.53 16.09
C LEU A 4 -13.34 -5.48 15.01
N ILE A 5 -13.17 -4.33 14.39
CA ILE A 5 -12.09 -4.06 13.43
C ILE A 5 -11.07 -3.14 14.10
N MET A 6 -9.79 -3.42 13.95
CA MET A 6 -8.71 -2.68 14.61
C MET A 6 -7.63 -2.23 13.62
N HIS A 7 -7.42 -0.92 13.51
CA HIS A 7 -6.34 -0.33 12.74
C HIS A 7 -6.04 1.08 13.28
N PRO A 8 -4.76 1.52 13.38
CA PRO A 8 -4.45 2.87 13.86
C PRO A 8 -5.00 3.99 12.97
N ASN A 9 -5.15 3.74 11.68
CA ASN A 9 -5.75 4.68 10.73
C ASN A 9 -7.12 4.16 10.26
N PHE A 10 -8.11 5.04 10.18
CA PHE A 10 -9.45 4.69 9.71
C PHE A 10 -9.66 5.18 8.26
N PRO A 11 -10.25 4.38 7.37
CA PRO A 11 -10.60 2.94 7.49
C PRO A 11 -9.51 2.00 6.98
N ALA A 12 -8.42 2.53 6.37
CA ALA A 12 -7.26 1.79 5.85
C ALA A 12 -7.64 0.53 5.04
N GLN A 13 -6.98 -0.60 5.27
CA GLN A 13 -7.18 -1.85 4.56
C GLN A 13 -8.57 -2.48 4.78
N PHE A 14 -9.28 -2.05 5.81
CA PHE A 14 -10.57 -2.63 6.18
C PHE A 14 -11.80 -1.88 5.66
N LEU A 15 -11.63 -0.91 4.75
CA LEU A 15 -12.74 -0.11 4.20
C LEU A 15 -13.89 -0.97 3.70
N TYR A 16 -13.61 -1.85 2.75
CA TYR A 16 -14.64 -2.62 2.08
C TYR A 16 -15.23 -3.71 2.97
N LEU A 17 -14.42 -4.29 3.85
CA LEU A 17 -14.88 -5.22 4.87
C LEU A 17 -15.88 -4.56 5.82
N ALA A 18 -15.53 -3.39 6.35
CA ALA A 18 -16.39 -2.63 7.25
C ALA A 18 -17.72 -2.26 6.57
N GLN A 19 -17.66 -1.79 5.33
CA GLN A 19 -18.85 -1.48 4.54
C GLN A 19 -19.72 -2.72 4.27
N TYR A 20 -19.10 -3.86 3.96
CA TYR A 20 -19.83 -5.10 3.69
C TYR A 20 -20.65 -5.56 4.90
N PHE A 21 -20.01 -5.66 6.06
CA PHE A 21 -20.71 -6.08 7.28
C PHE A 21 -21.73 -5.05 7.78
N ALA A 22 -21.45 -3.76 7.62
CA ALA A 22 -22.35 -2.68 8.03
C ALA A 22 -23.62 -2.54 7.18
N ARG A 23 -23.73 -3.23 6.02
CA ARG A 23 -24.95 -3.28 5.21
C ARG A 23 -26.08 -4.06 5.92
N SER A 24 -25.74 -5.04 6.74
CA SER A 24 -26.72 -5.85 7.45
C SER A 24 -27.07 -5.24 8.81
N PRO A 25 -28.34 -4.94 9.11
CA PRO A 25 -28.75 -4.43 10.41
C PRO A 25 -28.59 -5.46 11.54
N ARG A 26 -28.36 -6.72 11.21
CA ARG A 26 -28.07 -7.80 12.17
C ARG A 26 -26.62 -7.74 12.68
N ASN A 27 -25.77 -6.96 12.05
CA ASN A 27 -24.38 -6.80 12.42
C ASN A 27 -24.17 -5.48 13.16
N ARG A 28 -23.39 -5.54 14.21
CA ARG A 28 -22.87 -4.35 14.90
C ARG A 28 -21.37 -4.27 14.63
N VAL A 29 -20.96 -3.30 13.79
CA VAL A 29 -19.57 -3.12 13.41
C VAL A 29 -18.96 -1.98 14.22
N VAL A 30 -17.93 -2.28 14.97
CA VAL A 30 -17.13 -1.29 15.72
C VAL A 30 -15.73 -1.25 15.13
N PHE A 31 -15.26 -0.05 14.83
CA PHE A 31 -13.92 0.20 14.35
C PHE A 31 -13.11 0.94 15.41
N LEU A 32 -12.10 0.28 15.97
CA LEU A 32 -11.21 0.82 16.97
C LEU A 32 -9.96 1.40 16.28
N THR A 33 -9.75 2.72 16.41
CA THR A 33 -8.72 3.45 15.67
C THR A 33 -8.05 4.53 16.51
N LYS A 34 -6.84 4.91 16.15
CA LYS A 34 -6.12 6.05 16.73
C LYS A 34 -6.46 7.35 16.00
N GLU A 35 -6.62 7.26 14.66
CA GLU A 35 -6.82 8.38 13.76
C GLU A 35 -8.02 8.16 12.84
N THR A 36 -8.93 9.12 12.77
CA THR A 36 -10.11 9.05 11.89
C THR A 36 -9.91 9.81 10.58
N ASN A 37 -8.99 10.77 10.54
CA ASN A 37 -8.78 11.67 9.40
C ASN A 37 -10.07 12.35 8.91
N GLY A 38 -11.04 12.56 9.79
CA GLY A 38 -12.35 13.12 9.46
C GLY A 38 -13.31 12.18 8.73
N ASN A 39 -12.88 10.96 8.39
CA ASN A 39 -13.69 10.00 7.66
C ASN A 39 -14.83 9.42 8.51
N ARG A 40 -15.93 9.05 7.84
CA ARG A 40 -17.09 8.38 8.43
C ARG A 40 -17.54 7.25 7.50
N LEU A 41 -18.06 6.19 8.08
CA LEU A 41 -18.74 5.11 7.35
C LEU A 41 -20.13 4.91 7.93
N LYS A 42 -21.13 4.76 7.05
CA LYS A 42 -22.51 4.53 7.46
C LYS A 42 -22.61 3.21 8.24
N ASN A 43 -23.33 3.21 9.36
CA ASN A 43 -23.56 2.07 10.22
C ASN A 43 -22.28 1.44 10.84
N VAL A 44 -21.18 2.17 10.89
CA VAL A 44 -19.95 1.77 11.59
C VAL A 44 -19.76 2.68 12.80
N THR A 45 -19.69 2.09 13.98
CA THR A 45 -19.34 2.83 15.22
C THR A 45 -17.82 2.99 15.28
N ILE A 46 -17.35 4.23 15.30
CA ILE A 46 -15.90 4.51 15.40
C ILE A 46 -15.59 4.81 16.86
N VAL A 47 -14.63 4.08 17.42
CA VAL A 47 -14.11 4.27 18.77
C VAL A 47 -12.65 4.66 18.70
N GLY A 48 -12.32 5.82 19.26
CA GLY A 48 -10.95 6.31 19.33
C GLY A 48 -10.19 5.71 20.52
N TYR A 49 -8.88 5.45 20.33
CA TYR A 49 -7.97 5.16 21.42
C TYR A 49 -6.76 6.11 21.39
N LYS A 50 -6.18 6.35 22.55
CA LYS A 50 -4.95 7.15 22.67
C LYS A 50 -4.04 6.57 23.75
N PRO A 51 -2.75 6.32 23.46
CA PRO A 51 -1.76 6.01 24.47
C PRO A 51 -1.69 7.11 25.54
N LYS A 52 -1.41 6.73 26.78
CA LYS A 52 -1.28 7.70 27.89
C LYS A 52 -0.02 8.56 27.81
N ARG A 53 0.99 8.08 27.10
CA ARG A 53 2.28 8.75 26.91
C ARG A 53 2.94 8.26 25.62
N GLU A 54 3.97 8.92 25.19
CA GLU A 54 4.92 8.46 24.20
C GLU A 54 5.96 7.50 24.80
N PRO A 55 6.71 6.75 23.99
CA PRO A 55 7.82 5.94 24.47
C PRO A 55 8.83 6.76 25.28
N THR A 56 9.40 6.17 26.30
CA THR A 56 10.34 6.79 27.21
C THR A 56 11.58 7.29 26.43
N GLN A 57 12.07 8.49 26.74
CA GLN A 57 13.23 9.06 26.01
C GLN A 57 14.51 8.26 26.17
N GLY A 58 14.73 7.66 27.33
CA GLY A 58 15.93 6.86 27.63
C GLY A 58 15.86 5.38 27.21
N VAL A 59 14.77 4.93 26.57
CA VAL A 59 14.67 3.54 26.13
C VAL A 59 15.65 3.28 24.98
N HIS A 60 16.25 2.08 24.96
CA HIS A 60 17.14 1.68 23.89
C HIS A 60 16.47 1.81 22.51
N PRO A 61 17.11 2.42 21.48
CA PRO A 61 16.49 2.68 20.18
C PRO A 61 15.82 1.47 19.53
N TYR A 62 16.36 0.26 19.70
CA TYR A 62 15.76 -0.95 19.14
C TYR A 62 14.45 -1.33 19.83
N VAL A 63 14.32 -1.05 21.12
CA VAL A 63 13.12 -1.38 21.92
C VAL A 63 12.03 -0.35 21.78
N ARG A 64 12.35 0.88 21.34
CA ARG A 64 11.38 1.96 21.19
C ARG A 64 10.13 1.58 20.38
N PRO A 65 10.22 0.87 19.23
CA PRO A 65 9.04 0.40 18.51
C PRO A 65 8.21 -0.63 19.31
N MET A 66 8.86 -1.50 20.08
CA MET A 66 8.17 -2.46 20.95
C MET A 66 7.47 -1.75 22.11
N GLU A 67 8.10 -0.75 22.74
CA GLU A 67 7.44 0.06 23.77
C GLU A 67 6.22 0.80 23.21
N GLN A 68 6.33 1.36 21.98
CA GLN A 68 5.19 1.97 21.30
C GLN A 68 4.05 0.96 21.09
N ALA A 69 4.36 -0.24 20.64
CA ALA A 69 3.38 -1.30 20.43
C ALA A 69 2.67 -1.71 21.75
N VAL A 70 3.42 -1.78 22.85
CA VAL A 70 2.85 -2.02 24.21
C VAL A 70 1.92 -0.88 24.61
N LEU A 71 2.30 0.37 24.41
CA LEU A 71 1.48 1.54 24.75
C LEU A 71 0.18 1.59 23.92
N ASP A 72 0.25 1.29 22.64
CA ASP A 72 -0.92 1.19 21.76
C ASP A 72 -1.81 0.00 22.18
N GLY A 73 -1.23 -1.17 22.46
CA GLY A 73 -1.96 -2.34 22.97
C GLY A 73 -2.66 -2.08 24.30
N GLN A 74 -2.03 -1.39 25.25
CA GLN A 74 -2.67 -0.97 26.49
C GLN A 74 -3.80 0.04 26.26
N ALA A 75 -3.65 0.92 25.29
CA ALA A 75 -4.69 1.90 24.95
C ALA A 75 -5.91 1.24 24.33
N THR A 76 -5.72 0.29 23.43
CA THR A 76 -6.80 -0.50 22.83
C THR A 76 -7.49 -1.41 23.83
N LEU A 77 -6.73 -2.00 24.77
CA LEU A 77 -7.28 -2.78 25.89
C LEU A 77 -8.24 -1.92 26.72
N ARG A 78 -7.81 -0.73 27.16
CA ARG A 78 -8.67 0.19 27.93
C ARG A 78 -9.92 0.60 27.14
N ALA A 79 -9.77 0.84 25.83
CA ALA A 79 -10.92 1.16 24.97
C ALA A 79 -11.89 -0.03 24.87
N ALA A 80 -11.39 -1.26 24.77
CA ALA A 80 -12.20 -2.48 24.74
C ALA A 80 -13.02 -2.67 26.01
N VAL A 81 -12.41 -2.49 27.17
CA VAL A 81 -13.12 -2.52 28.47
C VAL A 81 -14.20 -1.42 28.53
N SER A 82 -13.85 -0.20 28.14
CA SER A 82 -14.81 0.92 28.08
C SER A 82 -15.98 0.66 27.13
N MET A 83 -15.75 -0.02 26.01
CA MET A 83 -16.84 -0.40 25.09
C MET A 83 -17.81 -1.40 25.73
N GLN A 84 -17.32 -2.37 26.50
CA GLN A 84 -18.19 -3.30 27.23
C GLN A 84 -19.07 -2.57 28.23
N GLU A 85 -18.50 -1.64 29.00
CA GLU A 85 -19.20 -0.90 30.03
C GLU A 85 -20.20 0.11 29.49
N LYS A 86 -19.77 0.96 28.55
CA LYS A 86 -20.53 2.14 28.10
C LYS A 86 -21.53 1.85 26.98
N ILE A 87 -21.15 1.03 26.03
CA ILE A 87 -21.99 0.74 24.86
C ILE A 87 -22.44 -0.72 24.78
N LYS A 88 -22.16 -1.51 25.83
CA LYS A 88 -22.53 -2.94 25.92
C LYS A 88 -22.10 -3.73 24.67
N PHE A 89 -20.88 -3.48 24.22
CA PHE A 89 -20.30 -4.15 23.06
C PHE A 89 -19.29 -5.20 23.52
N ARG A 90 -19.55 -6.47 23.17
CA ARG A 90 -18.59 -7.56 23.25
C ARG A 90 -18.47 -8.16 21.85
N PRO A 91 -17.27 -8.28 21.28
CA PRO A 91 -17.08 -8.85 19.95
C PRO A 91 -17.37 -10.35 19.93
N ASP A 92 -17.96 -10.82 18.82
CA ASP A 92 -18.03 -12.24 18.48
C ASP A 92 -16.78 -12.66 17.69
N VAL A 93 -16.11 -11.70 17.03
CA VAL A 93 -14.85 -11.88 16.30
C VAL A 93 -14.08 -10.55 16.23
N ILE A 94 -12.77 -10.65 16.27
CA ILE A 94 -11.84 -9.52 16.15
C ILE A 94 -10.98 -9.72 14.89
N ILE A 95 -10.87 -8.67 14.07
CA ILE A 95 -9.91 -8.61 12.98
C ILE A 95 -9.08 -7.34 13.10
N GLY A 96 -7.76 -7.45 12.98
CA GLY A 96 -6.91 -6.28 13.17
C GLY A 96 -5.56 -6.35 12.47
N HIS A 97 -5.03 -5.17 12.17
CA HIS A 97 -3.67 -5.02 11.66
C HIS A 97 -2.68 -5.13 12.80
N THR A 98 -1.75 -6.07 12.71
CA THR A 98 -0.82 -6.42 13.80
C THR A 98 0.41 -5.53 13.87
N GLY A 99 0.66 -4.70 12.85
CA GLY A 99 1.91 -3.98 12.65
C GLY A 99 2.26 -2.89 13.68
N TRP A 100 1.29 -2.45 14.50
CA TRP A 100 1.49 -1.35 15.46
C TRP A 100 1.11 -1.70 16.91
N GLY A 101 0.91 -2.98 17.21
CA GLY A 101 0.64 -3.45 18.57
C GLY A 101 -0.81 -3.28 19.06
N SER A 102 -1.71 -2.72 18.27
CA SER A 102 -3.11 -2.52 18.67
C SER A 102 -3.83 -3.81 19.06
N THR A 103 -3.41 -4.96 18.53
CA THR A 103 -3.98 -6.29 18.77
C THR A 103 -3.32 -7.07 19.90
N LEU A 104 -2.19 -6.60 20.46
CA LEU A 104 -1.31 -7.36 21.36
C LEU A 104 -2.03 -8.04 22.54
N TYR A 105 -3.01 -7.36 23.15
CA TYR A 105 -3.65 -7.83 24.39
C TYR A 105 -5.12 -8.22 24.20
N MET A 106 -5.57 -8.44 22.97
CA MET A 106 -6.98 -8.77 22.73
C MET A 106 -7.36 -10.16 23.25
N LYS A 107 -6.46 -11.12 23.20
CA LYS A 107 -6.70 -12.48 23.75
C LYS A 107 -6.69 -12.50 25.29
N ASP A 108 -6.07 -11.51 25.94
CA ASP A 108 -6.09 -11.41 27.42
C ASP A 108 -7.46 -10.94 27.93
N ILE A 109 -8.18 -10.13 27.15
CA ILE A 109 -9.55 -9.68 27.51
C ILE A 109 -10.61 -10.64 26.96
N TYR A 110 -10.39 -11.18 25.78
CA TYR A 110 -11.33 -11.99 25.02
C TYR A 110 -10.71 -13.35 24.65
N PRO A 111 -10.34 -14.21 25.63
CA PRO A 111 -9.62 -15.46 25.36
C PRO A 111 -10.35 -16.39 24.40
N GLU A 112 -11.69 -16.44 24.46
CA GLU A 112 -12.53 -17.30 23.63
C GLU A 112 -12.93 -16.67 22.29
N VAL A 113 -12.70 -15.36 22.09
CA VAL A 113 -13.09 -14.67 20.86
C VAL A 113 -12.00 -14.86 19.80
N PRO A 114 -12.34 -15.34 18.59
CA PRO A 114 -11.37 -15.48 17.51
C PRO A 114 -10.71 -14.15 17.17
N LEU A 115 -9.37 -14.14 17.14
CA LEU A 115 -8.54 -13.04 16.72
C LEU A 115 -7.90 -13.34 15.37
N ILE A 116 -8.29 -12.57 14.35
CA ILE A 116 -7.78 -12.68 12.97
C ILE A 116 -6.76 -11.56 12.77
N GLY A 117 -5.50 -11.92 12.59
CA GLY A 117 -4.40 -10.98 12.39
C GLY A 117 -4.12 -10.73 10.91
N TYR A 118 -4.11 -9.45 10.51
CA TYR A 118 -3.55 -9.02 9.23
C TYR A 118 -2.07 -8.72 9.41
N PHE A 119 -1.23 -9.48 8.73
CA PHE A 119 0.21 -9.41 8.79
C PHE A 119 0.77 -8.83 7.49
N GLU A 120 1.11 -7.54 7.49
CA GLU A 120 1.54 -6.84 6.30
C GLU A 120 3.02 -7.07 5.99
N TRP A 121 3.90 -7.07 7.00
CA TRP A 121 5.34 -7.12 6.77
C TRP A 121 6.09 -7.77 7.93
N TYR A 122 7.19 -8.47 7.59
CA TYR A 122 8.18 -8.99 8.52
C TYR A 122 9.56 -8.53 8.05
N TYR A 123 10.35 -7.95 8.94
CA TYR A 123 11.58 -7.24 8.59
C TYR A 123 12.77 -8.17 8.46
N HIS A 124 13.55 -8.02 7.37
CA HIS A 124 14.81 -8.71 7.11
C HIS A 124 15.92 -7.71 6.81
N ALA A 125 17.14 -8.04 7.22
CA ALA A 125 18.31 -7.22 6.90
C ALA A 125 18.95 -7.56 5.55
N LYS A 126 18.57 -8.70 4.95
CA LYS A 126 19.09 -9.18 3.67
C LYS A 126 17.97 -9.83 2.86
N ASP A 127 18.17 -9.93 1.57
CA ASP A 127 17.29 -10.63 0.62
C ASP A 127 15.83 -10.14 0.63
N SER A 128 15.64 -8.86 0.98
CA SER A 128 14.33 -8.21 1.06
C SER A 128 14.44 -6.75 0.55
N ASP A 129 13.71 -5.83 1.17
CA ASP A 129 13.75 -4.40 0.89
C ASP A 129 15.06 -3.72 1.31
N MET A 130 15.64 -4.21 2.40
CA MET A 130 16.98 -3.80 2.86
C MET A 130 18.07 -4.54 2.07
N ALA A 131 19.22 -3.87 1.91
CA ALA A 131 20.34 -4.41 1.13
C ALA A 131 19.95 -4.85 -0.31
N TRP A 132 18.99 -4.14 -0.90
CA TRP A 132 18.52 -4.40 -2.25
C TRP A 132 19.54 -4.02 -3.33
N TRP A 133 20.26 -2.91 -3.14
CA TRP A 133 21.34 -2.53 -4.04
C TRP A 133 22.59 -3.37 -3.77
N PRO A 134 23.37 -3.75 -4.79
CA PRO A 134 24.57 -4.59 -4.60
C PRO A 134 25.63 -3.99 -3.67
N ASP A 135 25.67 -2.67 -3.59
CA ASP A 135 26.58 -1.89 -2.72
C ASP A 135 26.01 -1.61 -1.34
N GLU A 136 24.71 -1.80 -1.13
CA GLU A 136 24.09 -1.67 0.19
C GLU A 136 24.49 -2.86 1.08
N LYS A 137 25.31 -2.58 2.08
CA LYS A 137 25.69 -3.54 3.11
C LYS A 137 25.10 -3.12 4.44
N PRO A 138 24.11 -3.84 4.98
CA PRO A 138 23.57 -3.53 6.29
C PRO A 138 24.66 -3.69 7.33
N SER A 139 24.79 -2.74 8.23
CA SER A 139 25.67 -2.84 9.38
C SER A 139 25.19 -3.94 10.34
N ILE A 140 26.07 -4.38 11.24
CA ILE A 140 25.65 -5.28 12.33
C ILE A 140 24.52 -4.62 13.15
N ASP A 141 24.62 -3.33 13.40
CA ASP A 141 23.59 -2.54 14.12
C ASP A 141 22.23 -2.59 13.41
N ASP A 142 22.20 -2.42 12.08
CA ASP A 142 20.96 -2.54 11.30
C ASP A 142 20.35 -3.95 11.41
N MET A 143 21.18 -4.99 11.34
CA MET A 143 20.70 -6.38 11.45
C MET A 143 20.09 -6.65 12.84
N LEU A 144 20.70 -6.19 13.91
CA LEU A 144 20.22 -6.37 15.27
C LEU A 144 18.93 -5.55 15.51
N ARG A 145 18.90 -4.31 15.00
CA ARG A 145 17.72 -3.42 15.07
C ARG A 145 16.51 -4.02 14.35
N LEU A 146 16.67 -4.50 13.12
CA LEU A 146 15.58 -5.10 12.34
C LEU A 146 15.07 -6.40 12.97
N ARG A 147 15.98 -7.23 13.53
CA ARG A 147 15.56 -8.41 14.30
C ARG A 147 14.67 -8.03 15.47
N THR A 148 15.07 -7.01 16.23
CA THR A 148 14.32 -6.57 17.41
C THR A 148 12.98 -5.91 17.01
N LEU A 149 12.93 -5.27 15.84
CA LEU A 149 11.70 -4.66 15.31
C LEU A 149 10.57 -5.69 15.12
N ASN A 150 10.90 -6.95 14.86
CA ASN A 150 9.93 -8.03 14.71
C ASN A 150 9.34 -8.53 16.05
N ALA A 151 9.79 -8.07 17.20
CA ALA A 151 9.37 -8.61 18.51
C ALA A 151 7.84 -8.59 18.70
N HIS A 152 7.18 -7.48 18.42
CA HIS A 152 5.71 -7.38 18.53
C HIS A 152 4.97 -8.20 17.47
N HIS A 153 5.58 -8.41 16.29
CA HIS A 153 5.02 -9.32 15.27
C HIS A 153 5.03 -10.76 15.75
N LEU A 154 6.12 -11.22 16.40
CA LEU A 154 6.22 -12.57 16.94
C LEU A 154 5.16 -12.83 18.03
N VAL A 155 4.93 -11.85 18.93
CA VAL A 155 3.84 -11.94 19.91
C VAL A 155 2.48 -12.09 19.26
N ASN A 156 2.20 -11.27 18.23
CA ASN A 156 0.93 -11.37 17.50
C ASN A 156 0.81 -12.67 16.68
N LEU A 157 1.91 -13.15 16.06
CA LEU A 157 1.92 -14.42 15.32
C LEU A 157 1.54 -15.59 16.21
N GLN A 158 1.97 -15.56 17.47
CA GLN A 158 1.63 -16.58 18.46
C GLN A 158 0.20 -16.42 18.99
N ALA A 159 -0.28 -15.19 19.20
CA ALA A 159 -1.56 -14.90 19.83
C ALA A 159 -2.77 -15.03 18.87
N CYS A 160 -2.59 -14.75 17.56
CA CYS A 160 -3.70 -14.80 16.59
C CYS A 160 -4.12 -16.23 16.29
N ASP A 161 -5.43 -16.49 16.36
CA ASP A 161 -6.03 -17.78 15.99
C ASP A 161 -5.95 -18.02 14.47
N VAL A 162 -6.14 -16.95 13.70
CA VAL A 162 -6.05 -16.98 12.23
C VAL A 162 -5.13 -15.87 11.75
N ARG A 163 -4.27 -16.18 10.78
CA ARG A 163 -3.30 -15.26 10.20
C ARG A 163 -3.56 -15.11 8.70
N TYR A 164 -3.50 -13.88 8.20
CA TYR A 164 -3.51 -13.64 6.76
C TYR A 164 -2.63 -12.45 6.36
N THR A 165 -2.23 -12.43 5.10
CA THR A 165 -1.35 -11.44 4.48
C THR A 165 -1.80 -11.18 3.04
N PRO A 166 -1.47 -10.04 2.41
CA PRO A 166 -2.07 -9.71 1.11
C PRO A 166 -1.46 -10.43 -0.09
N THR A 167 -0.19 -10.87 -0.03
CA THR A 167 0.50 -11.48 -1.19
C THR A 167 1.34 -12.70 -0.78
N GLN A 168 1.65 -13.57 -1.75
CA GLN A 168 2.55 -14.72 -1.53
C GLN A 168 3.96 -14.24 -1.20
N TRP A 169 4.42 -13.16 -1.85
CA TRP A 169 5.70 -12.54 -1.52
C TRP A 169 5.74 -12.11 -0.06
N GLN A 170 4.73 -11.42 0.43
CA GLN A 170 4.68 -10.99 1.83
C GLN A 170 4.61 -12.20 2.78
N LYS A 171 3.85 -13.25 2.44
CA LYS A 171 3.81 -14.50 3.19
C LYS A 171 5.21 -15.12 3.32
N SER A 172 5.99 -15.16 2.24
CA SER A 172 7.33 -15.73 2.24
C SER A 172 8.33 -15.00 3.15
N GLN A 173 8.02 -13.76 3.57
CA GLN A 173 8.86 -12.99 4.49
C GLN A 173 8.70 -13.43 5.95
N PHE A 174 7.62 -14.12 6.32
CA PHE A 174 7.41 -14.58 7.68
C PHE A 174 8.21 -15.86 7.99
N PRO A 175 8.55 -16.13 9.28
CA PRO A 175 9.25 -17.34 9.63
C PRO A 175 8.51 -18.61 9.12
N PRO A 176 9.19 -19.62 8.56
CA PRO A 176 8.57 -20.77 7.90
C PRO A 176 7.48 -21.45 8.73
N MET A 177 7.68 -21.56 10.04
CA MET A 177 6.72 -22.18 10.98
C MET A 177 5.35 -21.44 11.02
N TYR A 178 5.28 -20.18 10.65
CA TYR A 178 4.04 -19.39 10.60
C TYR A 178 3.46 -19.27 9.20
N GLN A 179 4.21 -19.62 8.16
CA GLN A 179 3.72 -19.61 6.78
C GLN A 179 2.67 -20.71 6.56
N GLU A 180 2.86 -21.89 7.17
CA GLU A 180 1.82 -22.89 7.19
C GLU A 180 0.59 -22.37 7.93
N GLY A 181 -0.59 -22.49 7.33
CA GLY A 181 -1.83 -21.93 7.88
C GLY A 181 -1.99 -20.41 7.78
N MET A 182 -1.02 -19.67 7.19
CA MET A 182 -1.21 -18.26 6.88
C MET A 182 -1.92 -18.13 5.51
N HIS A 183 -3.11 -17.54 5.53
CA HIS A 183 -3.89 -17.29 4.33
C HIS A 183 -3.33 -16.12 3.52
N VAL A 184 -3.53 -16.12 2.20
CA VAL A 184 -3.14 -15.00 1.33
C VAL A 184 -4.42 -14.42 0.73
N ILE A 185 -4.82 -13.25 1.22
CA ILE A 185 -6.04 -12.55 0.79
C ILE A 185 -5.70 -11.07 0.64
N HIS A 186 -5.67 -10.60 -0.61
CA HIS A 186 -5.47 -9.18 -0.90
C HIS A 186 -6.77 -8.39 -0.65
N GLU A 187 -6.67 -7.11 -0.29
CA GLU A 187 -7.84 -6.23 -0.05
C GLU A 187 -8.68 -6.01 -1.32
N GLY A 188 -8.05 -6.18 -2.47
CA GLY A 188 -8.65 -5.89 -3.75
C GLY A 188 -8.75 -4.39 -4.06
N VAL A 189 -9.32 -4.10 -5.22
CA VAL A 189 -9.63 -2.74 -5.66
C VAL A 189 -11.08 -2.67 -6.14
N ASP A 190 -11.67 -1.49 -6.04
CA ASP A 190 -13.02 -1.20 -6.55
C ASP A 190 -12.97 -1.11 -8.08
N VAL A 191 -13.24 -2.22 -8.74
CA VAL A 191 -13.13 -2.37 -10.21
C VAL A 191 -14.21 -1.58 -10.97
N ASP A 192 -15.29 -1.18 -10.29
CA ASP A 192 -16.35 -0.35 -10.88
C ASP A 192 -15.94 1.12 -10.90
N PHE A 193 -15.26 1.57 -9.86
CA PHE A 193 -14.64 2.89 -9.81
C PHE A 193 -13.37 2.92 -10.68
N CYS A 194 -12.46 1.96 -10.50
CA CYS A 194 -11.22 1.83 -11.25
C CYS A 194 -11.48 1.15 -12.60
N ARG A 195 -12.17 1.85 -13.52
CA ARG A 195 -12.48 1.33 -14.85
C ARG A 195 -11.94 2.22 -15.97
N PRO A 196 -11.58 1.64 -17.11
CA PRO A 196 -11.17 2.41 -18.29
C PRO A 196 -12.24 3.40 -18.72
N ASN A 197 -11.81 4.52 -19.26
CA ASN A 197 -12.66 5.48 -19.94
C ASN A 197 -11.97 5.88 -21.26
N PRO A 198 -12.29 5.19 -22.38
CA PRO A 198 -11.70 5.51 -23.67
C PRO A 198 -11.94 6.96 -24.05
N GLY A 199 -10.89 7.66 -24.47
CA GLY A 199 -10.96 9.09 -24.82
C GLY A 199 -11.00 10.03 -23.62
N ALA A 200 -10.70 9.57 -22.41
CA ALA A 200 -10.57 10.44 -21.25
C ALA A 200 -9.50 11.51 -21.48
N LYS A 201 -9.85 12.74 -21.15
CA LYS A 201 -8.96 13.91 -21.22
C LYS A 201 -8.55 14.32 -19.81
N LEU A 202 -7.30 14.70 -19.63
CA LEU A 202 -6.78 15.09 -18.33
C LEU A 202 -6.90 16.59 -18.11
N VAL A 203 -7.85 16.98 -17.27
CA VAL A 203 -8.02 18.36 -16.80
C VAL A 203 -8.14 18.35 -15.27
N LEU A 204 -7.18 18.95 -14.58
CA LEU A 204 -7.14 19.12 -13.13
C LEU A 204 -7.29 20.60 -12.79
N LYS A 205 -8.54 21.08 -12.72
CA LYS A 205 -8.85 22.52 -12.55
C LYS A 205 -8.19 23.11 -11.30
N ASP A 206 -8.25 22.40 -10.16
CA ASP A 206 -7.69 22.85 -8.90
C ASP A 206 -6.15 22.90 -8.90
N LYS A 207 -5.52 22.32 -9.92
CA LYS A 207 -4.06 22.33 -10.12
C LYS A 207 -3.63 23.24 -11.27
N GLY A 208 -4.57 23.85 -11.97
CA GLY A 208 -4.29 24.67 -13.16
C GLY A 208 -3.67 23.85 -14.32
N LEU A 209 -3.91 22.52 -14.36
CA LEU A 209 -3.34 21.64 -15.36
C LEU A 209 -4.41 21.22 -16.38
N ASP A 210 -4.17 21.53 -17.64
CA ASP A 210 -4.96 21.06 -18.78
C ASP A 210 -4.04 20.35 -19.78
N LEU A 211 -4.18 19.04 -19.89
CA LEU A 211 -3.52 18.16 -20.84
C LEU A 211 -4.55 17.48 -21.75
N SER A 212 -5.67 18.16 -22.04
CA SER A 212 -6.74 17.60 -22.87
C SER A 212 -6.31 17.33 -24.32
N ASP A 213 -5.28 18.01 -24.80
CA ASP A 213 -4.73 17.85 -26.14
C ASP A 213 -3.39 17.08 -26.17
N ALA A 214 -2.92 16.60 -25.01
CA ALA A 214 -1.70 15.81 -24.95
C ALA A 214 -1.89 14.42 -25.59
N GLU A 215 -1.00 14.07 -26.49
CA GLU A 215 -1.02 12.77 -27.19
C GLU A 215 -0.44 11.63 -26.33
N GLU A 216 0.52 11.96 -25.47
CA GLU A 216 1.25 11.00 -24.64
C GLU A 216 1.36 11.51 -23.21
N ILE A 217 0.82 10.75 -22.26
CA ILE A 217 0.90 11.06 -20.84
C ILE A 217 1.50 9.86 -20.10
N ILE A 218 2.72 10.02 -19.59
CA ILE A 218 3.34 9.07 -18.68
C ILE A 218 2.91 9.42 -17.25
N THR A 219 2.44 8.44 -16.49
CA THR A 219 2.02 8.66 -15.12
C THR A 219 2.86 7.87 -14.12
N TYR A 220 3.09 8.48 -12.96
CA TYR A 220 3.73 7.86 -11.80
C TYR A 220 2.93 8.22 -10.54
N VAL A 221 2.62 7.22 -9.72
CA VAL A 221 1.84 7.41 -8.49
C VAL A 221 2.55 6.81 -7.30
N SER A 222 2.79 7.63 -6.27
CA SER A 222 3.36 7.19 -4.99
C SER A 222 2.84 8.03 -3.83
N ARG A 223 2.90 7.51 -2.60
CA ARG A 223 2.57 8.31 -1.39
C ARG A 223 3.57 9.42 -1.13
N GLY A 224 4.83 9.15 -1.44
CA GLY A 224 5.96 10.05 -1.31
C GLY A 224 6.96 9.82 -2.42
N PHE A 225 7.77 10.84 -2.71
CA PHE A 225 8.82 10.75 -3.71
C PHE A 225 10.11 10.30 -3.04
N GLU A 226 10.44 9.01 -3.19
CA GLU A 226 11.53 8.37 -2.45
C GLU A 226 12.21 7.22 -3.22
N PRO A 227 13.48 6.88 -2.92
CA PRO A 227 14.21 5.80 -3.58
C PRO A 227 13.55 4.41 -3.43
N TYR A 228 12.80 4.18 -2.36
CA TYR A 228 12.08 2.92 -2.15
C TYR A 228 11.07 2.63 -3.25
N ARG A 229 10.42 3.67 -3.77
CA ARG A 229 9.46 3.61 -4.87
C ARG A 229 10.07 4.01 -6.21
N GLY A 230 11.42 4.01 -6.30
CA GLY A 230 12.13 4.23 -7.55
C GLY A 230 12.02 5.64 -8.12
N PHE A 231 11.67 6.64 -7.31
CA PHE A 231 11.50 8.00 -7.81
C PHE A 231 12.76 8.54 -8.52
N PRO A 232 14.00 8.43 -7.98
CA PRO A 232 15.20 8.87 -8.68
C PRO A 232 15.41 8.12 -10.02
N GLN A 233 15.17 6.81 -10.06
CA GLN A 233 15.32 5.99 -11.27
C GLN A 233 14.26 6.35 -12.31
N PHE A 234 13.02 6.61 -11.87
CA PHE A 234 11.97 7.12 -12.73
C PHE A 234 12.35 8.47 -13.35
N MET A 235 12.82 9.43 -12.54
CA MET A 235 13.22 10.76 -13.04
C MET A 235 14.39 10.67 -14.04
N GLU A 236 15.33 9.74 -13.82
CA GLU A 236 16.41 9.49 -14.78
C GLU A 236 15.88 8.94 -16.11
N ALA A 237 14.99 7.94 -16.05
CA ALA A 237 14.33 7.39 -17.25
C ALA A 237 13.53 8.47 -17.99
N ILE A 238 12.85 9.36 -17.28
CA ILE A 238 12.07 10.45 -17.85
C ILE A 238 12.98 11.48 -18.57
N ARG A 239 14.18 11.77 -18.05
CA ARG A 239 15.16 12.62 -18.75
C ARG A 239 15.49 12.03 -20.12
N ILE A 240 15.72 10.73 -20.20
CA ILE A 240 16.01 10.02 -21.45
C ILE A 240 14.83 10.13 -22.42
N VAL A 241 13.62 9.78 -21.96
CA VAL A 241 12.41 9.80 -22.81
C VAL A 241 12.11 11.22 -23.30
N LEU A 242 12.08 12.22 -22.42
CA LEU A 242 11.76 13.61 -22.80
C LEU A 242 12.83 14.26 -23.68
N GLY A 243 14.08 13.78 -23.61
CA GLY A 243 15.15 14.18 -24.53
C GLY A 243 14.87 13.77 -25.97
N ARG A 244 14.24 12.62 -26.17
CA ARG A 244 13.94 12.02 -27.49
C ARG A 244 12.55 12.39 -28.01
N ARG A 245 11.56 12.56 -27.10
CA ARG A 245 10.14 12.77 -27.43
C ARG A 245 9.70 14.18 -27.00
N LYS A 246 9.20 14.98 -27.94
CA LYS A 246 8.88 16.40 -27.68
C LYS A 246 7.42 16.65 -27.28
N LYS A 247 6.51 15.70 -27.51
CA LYS A 247 5.07 15.82 -27.22
C LYS A 247 4.61 15.07 -25.96
N THR A 248 5.53 14.39 -25.28
CA THR A 248 5.26 13.60 -24.10
C THR A 248 5.18 14.49 -22.85
N HIS A 249 4.12 14.34 -22.09
CA HIS A 249 3.96 14.92 -20.75
C HIS A 249 4.10 13.84 -19.68
N VAL A 250 4.52 14.24 -18.49
CA VAL A 250 4.69 13.37 -17.32
C VAL A 250 3.92 13.92 -16.15
N VAL A 251 3.06 13.10 -15.54
CA VAL A 251 2.25 13.49 -14.39
C VAL A 251 2.60 12.63 -13.19
N LEU A 252 3.10 13.27 -12.13
CA LEU A 252 3.51 12.64 -10.88
C LEU A 252 2.51 12.98 -9.78
N VAL A 253 1.84 11.94 -9.27
CA VAL A 253 0.91 12.04 -8.15
C VAL A 253 1.60 11.56 -6.88
N GLY A 254 1.67 12.40 -5.85
CA GLY A 254 2.30 12.08 -4.58
C GLY A 254 2.72 13.33 -3.81
N MET A 255 3.10 13.12 -2.56
CA MET A 255 3.56 14.20 -1.69
C MET A 255 5.09 14.31 -1.73
N ASP A 256 5.59 15.54 -1.58
CA ASP A 256 7.03 15.77 -1.40
C ASP A 256 7.45 15.41 0.04
N ARG A 257 7.54 14.12 0.29
CA ARG A 257 7.96 13.54 1.57
C ARG A 257 8.54 12.14 1.38
N THR A 258 9.27 11.65 2.38
CA THR A 258 9.72 10.26 2.46
C THR A 258 8.77 9.46 3.35
N CYS A 259 8.15 8.42 2.80
CA CYS A 259 7.30 7.49 3.53
C CYS A 259 8.06 6.23 3.94
N TYR A 260 9.02 5.79 3.13
CA TYR A 260 9.78 4.56 3.33
C TYR A 260 11.28 4.78 3.06
N GLY A 261 12.12 4.06 3.80
CA GLY A 261 13.57 4.08 3.62
C GLY A 261 14.26 5.30 4.19
N ALA A 262 15.47 5.57 3.68
CA ALA A 262 16.31 6.63 4.18
C ALA A 262 15.76 8.03 3.87
N GLN A 263 15.89 8.93 4.85
CA GLN A 263 15.60 10.34 4.65
C GLN A 263 16.63 11.00 3.73
N PRO A 264 16.26 12.02 2.95
CA PRO A 264 17.22 12.79 2.18
C PRO A 264 18.17 13.58 3.11
N PRO A 265 19.26 14.13 2.59
CA PRO A 265 20.14 15.02 3.36
C PRO A 265 19.36 16.16 4.05
N LYS A 266 19.85 16.59 5.22
CA LYS A 266 19.18 17.62 6.03
C LYS A 266 18.86 18.87 5.20
N GLY A 267 17.61 19.30 5.25
CA GLY A 267 17.11 20.49 4.53
C GLY A 267 16.77 20.25 3.06
N LYS A 268 16.84 19.00 2.57
CA LYS A 268 16.46 18.64 1.21
C LYS A 268 15.27 17.68 1.19
N THR A 269 14.63 17.59 0.04
CA THR A 269 13.66 16.54 -0.30
C THR A 269 14.17 15.78 -1.52
N TRP A 270 13.73 14.54 -1.70
CA TRP A 270 14.10 13.78 -2.90
C TRP A 270 13.61 14.45 -4.19
N LYS A 271 12.42 15.06 -4.16
CA LYS A 271 11.92 15.89 -5.26
C LYS A 271 12.84 17.09 -5.52
N GLY A 272 13.19 17.84 -4.47
CA GLY A 272 14.07 19.00 -4.60
C GLY A 272 15.45 18.64 -5.18
N ILE A 273 16.02 17.49 -4.79
CA ILE A 273 17.28 16.99 -5.36
C ILE A 273 17.14 16.75 -6.87
N GLU A 274 16.04 16.13 -7.31
CA GLU A 274 15.82 15.88 -8.74
C GLU A 274 15.49 17.17 -9.54
N GLU A 275 14.84 18.14 -8.91
CA GLU A 275 14.60 19.47 -9.49
C GLU A 275 15.89 20.29 -9.62
N GLU A 276 16.79 20.25 -8.62
CA GLU A 276 18.13 20.85 -8.68
C GLU A 276 18.99 20.23 -9.78
N ARG A 277 18.92 18.90 -9.92
CA ARG A 277 19.63 18.16 -10.97
C ARG A 277 19.18 18.58 -12.37
N GLY A 278 17.91 18.88 -12.55
CA GLY A 278 17.33 19.32 -13.82
C GLY A 278 17.43 18.30 -14.93
N GLY A 279 17.78 18.74 -16.16
CA GLY A 279 17.97 17.87 -17.31
C GLY A 279 16.67 17.41 -18.00
N TYR A 280 15.56 18.05 -17.71
CA TYR A 280 14.26 17.86 -18.38
C TYR A 280 13.52 19.20 -18.56
N ASP A 281 12.59 19.22 -19.50
CA ASP A 281 11.71 20.36 -19.74
C ASP A 281 10.64 20.42 -18.65
N LYS A 282 10.69 21.46 -17.82
CA LYS A 282 9.80 21.66 -16.67
C LYS A 282 8.33 21.86 -17.07
N GLU A 283 8.08 22.40 -18.27
CA GLU A 283 6.72 22.60 -18.79
C GLU A 283 6.01 21.26 -19.13
N ARG A 284 6.77 20.16 -19.17
CA ARG A 284 6.27 18.84 -19.50
C ARG A 284 6.27 17.86 -18.32
N VAL A 285 6.75 18.25 -17.15
CA VAL A 285 6.80 17.43 -15.94
C VAL A 285 5.96 18.07 -14.83
N HIS A 286 4.84 17.44 -14.52
CA HIS A 286 3.80 18.01 -13.66
C HIS A 286 3.71 17.27 -12.33
N PHE A 287 4.18 17.89 -11.25
CA PHE A 287 4.00 17.41 -9.88
C PHE A 287 2.68 17.93 -9.33
N VAL A 288 1.64 17.09 -9.34
CA VAL A 288 0.27 17.51 -8.98
C VAL A 288 -0.06 17.34 -7.49
N GLY A 289 0.88 16.78 -6.70
CA GLY A 289 0.67 16.58 -5.28
C GLY A 289 -0.34 15.48 -4.97
N HIS A 290 -0.96 15.56 -3.79
CA HIS A 290 -2.06 14.68 -3.43
C HIS A 290 -3.33 15.09 -4.19
N LEU A 291 -4.05 14.10 -4.70
CA LEU A 291 -5.31 14.28 -5.41
C LEU A 291 -6.48 13.66 -4.63
N ASN A 292 -7.68 14.25 -4.79
CA ASN A 292 -8.91 13.59 -4.41
C ASN A 292 -9.17 12.38 -5.33
N ARG A 293 -10.09 11.52 -4.94
CA ARG A 293 -10.36 10.25 -5.66
C ARG A 293 -10.79 10.47 -7.13
N LEU A 294 -11.57 11.49 -7.42
CA LEU A 294 -12.05 11.76 -8.78
C LEU A 294 -10.94 12.30 -9.71
N ASP A 295 -10.10 13.19 -9.22
CA ASP A 295 -8.95 13.68 -9.99
C ASP A 295 -7.88 12.62 -10.18
N TYR A 296 -7.66 11.75 -9.17
CA TYR A 296 -6.83 10.56 -9.30
C TYR A 296 -7.32 9.62 -10.42
N GLN A 297 -8.65 9.38 -10.48
CA GLN A 297 -9.28 8.61 -11.54
C GLN A 297 -8.98 9.20 -12.92
N LYS A 298 -9.14 10.53 -13.10
CA LYS A 298 -8.84 11.20 -14.38
C LYS A 298 -7.39 11.00 -14.82
N VAL A 299 -6.43 11.09 -13.88
CA VAL A 299 -5.00 10.88 -14.19
C VAL A 299 -4.77 9.48 -14.74
N LEU A 300 -5.31 8.44 -14.09
CA LEU A 300 -5.07 7.06 -14.54
C LEU A 300 -5.88 6.71 -15.79
N GLN A 301 -7.09 7.28 -15.97
CA GLN A 301 -7.86 7.09 -17.19
C GLN A 301 -7.24 7.75 -18.43
N ALA A 302 -6.49 8.84 -18.26
CA ALA A 302 -5.77 9.51 -19.33
C ALA A 302 -4.33 9.03 -19.52
N SER A 303 -3.88 8.09 -18.70
CA SER A 303 -2.51 7.56 -18.75
C SER A 303 -2.24 6.77 -20.01
N THR A 304 -1.26 7.19 -20.80
CA THR A 304 -0.77 6.42 -21.95
C THR A 304 0.12 5.27 -21.49
N VAL A 305 1.04 5.54 -20.55
CA VAL A 305 1.90 4.56 -19.90
C VAL A 305 1.96 4.86 -18.42
N HIS A 306 1.70 3.86 -17.58
CA HIS A 306 1.88 3.96 -16.14
C HIS A 306 3.17 3.29 -15.69
N VAL A 307 3.97 3.99 -14.88
CA VAL A 307 5.22 3.42 -14.33
C VAL A 307 5.04 3.19 -12.83
N TYR A 308 5.26 1.95 -12.42
CA TYR A 308 5.24 1.55 -11.02
C TYR A 308 6.55 0.86 -10.64
N LEU A 309 7.31 1.48 -9.76
CA LEU A 309 8.57 0.96 -9.29
C LEU A 309 8.52 0.73 -7.78
N THR A 310 9.11 -0.36 -7.32
CA THR A 310 9.28 -0.65 -5.90
C THR A 310 10.48 -1.55 -5.66
N ARG A 311 11.19 -1.36 -4.56
CA ARG A 311 12.06 -2.40 -4.00
C ARG A 311 11.21 -3.63 -3.65
N PRO A 312 11.80 -4.81 -3.35
CA PRO A 312 11.07 -5.97 -2.84
C PRO A 312 10.41 -5.66 -1.49
N PHE A 313 9.28 -4.99 -1.51
CA PHE A 313 8.54 -4.48 -0.36
C PHE A 313 7.02 -4.67 -0.57
N VAL A 314 6.20 -4.15 0.33
CA VAL A 314 4.75 -4.17 0.22
C VAL A 314 4.28 -3.61 -1.13
N LEU A 315 3.45 -4.36 -1.83
CA LEU A 315 2.85 -3.95 -3.09
C LEU A 315 1.86 -2.79 -2.85
N SER A 316 1.96 -1.73 -3.65
CA SER A 316 1.04 -0.61 -3.53
C SER A 316 -0.28 -0.88 -4.27
N TRP A 317 -1.39 -0.45 -3.68
CA TRP A 317 -2.70 -0.47 -4.36
C TRP A 317 -2.67 0.28 -5.69
N SER A 318 -1.87 1.35 -5.82
CA SER A 318 -1.78 2.15 -7.04
C SER A 318 -1.40 1.33 -8.28
N MET A 319 -0.60 0.26 -8.13
CA MET A 319 -0.28 -0.65 -9.24
C MET A 319 -1.53 -1.43 -9.67
N ILE A 320 -2.23 -2.04 -8.71
CA ILE A 320 -3.44 -2.81 -9.00
C ILE A 320 -4.55 -1.91 -9.54
N GLU A 321 -4.69 -0.69 -9.00
CA GLU A 321 -5.63 0.31 -9.50
C GLU A 321 -5.30 0.73 -10.94
N SER A 322 -4.02 1.01 -11.26
CA SER A 322 -3.60 1.36 -12.63
C SER A 322 -3.90 0.23 -13.63
N MET A 323 -3.63 -1.02 -13.25
CA MET A 323 -4.00 -2.19 -14.04
C MET A 323 -5.52 -2.29 -14.20
N SER A 324 -6.29 -1.99 -13.16
CA SER A 324 -7.76 -1.96 -13.22
C SER A 324 -8.28 -0.88 -14.16
N PHE A 325 -7.64 0.29 -14.22
CA PHE A 325 -7.94 1.32 -15.21
C PHE A 325 -7.57 0.95 -16.64
N GLY A 326 -6.88 -0.17 -16.83
CA GLY A 326 -6.43 -0.62 -18.14
C GLY A 326 -5.18 0.12 -18.64
N CYS A 327 -4.40 0.71 -17.75
CA CYS A 327 -3.14 1.34 -18.11
C CYS A 327 -2.14 0.30 -18.64
N ALA A 328 -1.41 0.63 -19.69
CA ALA A 328 -0.21 -0.12 -20.08
C ALA A 328 0.87 0.13 -19.01
N LEU A 329 1.26 -0.92 -18.30
CA LEU A 329 2.11 -0.84 -17.12
C LEU A 329 3.56 -1.18 -17.45
N VAL A 330 4.49 -0.33 -16.97
CA VAL A 330 5.91 -0.69 -16.78
C VAL A 330 6.17 -0.84 -15.30
N GLY A 331 6.31 -2.07 -14.82
CA GLY A 331 6.60 -2.40 -13.43
C GLY A 331 8.07 -2.72 -13.20
N SER A 332 8.56 -2.54 -11.96
CA SER A 332 9.90 -3.02 -11.59
C SER A 332 9.96 -4.55 -11.61
N LYS A 333 11.03 -5.13 -12.17
CA LYS A 333 11.32 -6.55 -12.06
C LYS A 333 11.78 -6.88 -10.64
N THR A 334 10.80 -7.03 -9.75
CA THR A 334 10.99 -7.35 -8.32
C THR A 334 9.93 -8.36 -7.89
N PRO A 335 10.22 -9.26 -6.94
CA PRO A 335 9.34 -10.37 -6.59
C PRO A 335 7.87 -9.99 -6.32
N PRO A 336 7.55 -8.91 -5.57
CA PRO A 336 6.15 -8.53 -5.34
C PRO A 336 5.43 -8.09 -6.62
N VAL A 337 6.14 -7.52 -7.60
CA VAL A 337 5.56 -7.11 -8.88
C VAL A 337 5.42 -8.31 -9.83
N GLU A 338 6.43 -9.19 -9.85
CA GLU A 338 6.43 -10.44 -10.64
C GLU A 338 5.35 -11.43 -10.21
N GLU A 339 4.83 -11.32 -8.98
CA GLU A 339 3.66 -12.10 -8.53
C GLU A 339 2.37 -11.74 -9.30
N VAL A 340 2.30 -10.51 -9.83
CA VAL A 340 1.11 -9.95 -10.49
C VAL A 340 1.31 -9.76 -11.98
N VAL A 341 2.47 -9.27 -12.37
CA VAL A 341 2.82 -8.89 -13.74
C VAL A 341 3.64 -9.96 -14.40
N VAL A 342 3.13 -10.48 -15.51
CA VAL A 342 3.85 -11.37 -16.44
C VAL A 342 4.35 -10.53 -17.61
N ASP A 343 5.68 -10.47 -17.78
CA ASP A 343 6.33 -9.61 -18.78
C ASP A 343 5.84 -9.90 -20.20
N GLY A 344 5.39 -8.86 -20.89
CA GLY A 344 4.85 -8.95 -22.26
C GLY A 344 3.43 -9.50 -22.38
N GLU A 345 2.79 -9.95 -21.28
CA GLU A 345 1.43 -10.46 -21.28
C GLU A 345 0.42 -9.43 -20.73
N ASN A 346 0.59 -8.98 -19.48
CA ASN A 346 -0.29 -8.03 -18.81
C ASN A 346 0.43 -6.77 -18.30
N GLY A 347 1.65 -6.52 -18.75
CA GLY A 347 2.49 -5.38 -18.47
C GLY A 347 3.92 -5.66 -18.92
N PHE A 348 4.80 -4.68 -18.78
CA PHE A 348 6.23 -4.86 -18.93
C PHE A 348 6.94 -4.85 -17.58
N LEU A 349 8.00 -5.65 -17.48
CA LEU A 349 8.92 -5.62 -16.35
C LEU A 349 10.23 -4.94 -16.76
N ALA A 350 10.66 -3.95 -15.98
CA ALA A 350 11.91 -3.25 -16.20
C ALA A 350 12.90 -3.52 -15.07
N ASN A 351 14.18 -3.60 -15.40
CA ASN A 351 15.22 -3.64 -14.37
C ASN A 351 15.20 -2.30 -13.61
N PHE A 352 14.76 -2.33 -12.37
CA PHE A 352 14.66 -1.18 -11.49
C PHE A 352 15.97 -0.37 -11.38
N ARG A 353 17.12 -1.04 -11.53
CA ARG A 353 18.44 -0.44 -11.36
C ARG A 353 18.99 0.20 -12.64
N GLN A 354 18.27 0.07 -13.74
CA GLN A 354 18.69 0.56 -15.07
C GLN A 354 17.64 1.53 -15.64
N PRO A 355 17.80 2.84 -15.40
CA PRO A 355 16.89 3.85 -15.94
C PRO A 355 16.73 3.77 -17.46
N GLU A 356 17.77 3.38 -18.18
CA GLU A 356 17.75 3.17 -19.64
C GLU A 356 16.77 2.07 -20.03
N HIS A 357 16.73 0.96 -19.26
CA HIS A 357 15.78 -0.12 -19.50
C HIS A 357 14.33 0.30 -19.16
N ILE A 358 14.14 1.12 -18.11
CA ILE A 358 12.84 1.70 -17.81
C ILE A 358 12.39 2.61 -18.98
N ALA A 359 13.27 3.49 -19.47
CA ALA A 359 13.01 4.37 -20.60
C ALA A 359 12.67 3.58 -21.87
N GLN A 360 13.43 2.55 -22.18
CA GLN A 360 13.19 1.67 -23.34
C GLN A 360 11.79 1.05 -23.27
N ARG A 361 11.39 0.46 -22.12
CA ARG A 361 10.06 -0.15 -21.96
C ARG A 361 8.93 0.87 -22.08
N ILE A 362 9.16 2.11 -21.62
CA ILE A 362 8.21 3.21 -21.81
C ILE A 362 8.08 3.54 -23.31
N GLU A 363 9.20 3.70 -24.01
CA GLU A 363 9.22 4.04 -25.45
C GLU A 363 8.57 2.95 -26.30
N GLU A 364 8.84 1.66 -26.04
CA GLU A 364 8.17 0.52 -26.70
C GLU A 364 6.65 0.60 -26.59
N LEU A 365 6.12 1.01 -25.44
CA LEU A 365 4.68 1.22 -25.26
C LEU A 365 4.17 2.50 -25.91
N LEU A 366 4.95 3.58 -25.95
CA LEU A 366 4.55 4.81 -26.63
C LEU A 366 4.49 4.64 -28.14
N ASP A 367 5.37 3.81 -28.72
CA ASP A 367 5.47 3.59 -30.17
C ASP A 367 4.43 2.61 -30.72
N ASP A 368 3.87 1.71 -29.88
CA ASP A 368 2.92 0.69 -30.31
C ASP A 368 1.55 0.80 -29.59
N PRO A 369 0.59 1.54 -30.17
CA PRO A 369 -0.77 1.66 -29.62
C PRO A 369 -1.52 0.31 -29.52
N ALA A 370 -1.27 -0.63 -30.43
CA ALA A 370 -1.92 -1.94 -30.41
C ALA A 370 -1.40 -2.79 -29.26
N LEU A 371 -0.09 -2.77 -29.01
CA LEU A 371 0.55 -3.41 -27.88
C LEU A 371 0.03 -2.82 -26.54
N ARG A 372 -0.05 -1.48 -26.45
CA ARG A 372 -0.62 -0.81 -25.27
C ARG A 372 -2.03 -1.29 -24.97
N ALA A 373 -2.89 -1.31 -25.98
CA ALA A 373 -4.27 -1.73 -25.83
C ALA A 373 -4.37 -3.20 -25.37
N ARG A 374 -3.54 -4.07 -25.95
CA ARG A 374 -3.48 -5.50 -25.60
C ARG A 374 -3.04 -5.69 -24.14
N LEU A 375 -1.92 -5.07 -23.74
CA LEU A 375 -1.39 -5.21 -22.37
C LEU A 375 -2.34 -4.58 -21.34
N GLY A 376 -2.89 -3.40 -21.61
CA GLY A 376 -3.85 -2.75 -20.72
C GLY A 376 -5.12 -3.56 -20.53
N LYS A 377 -5.64 -4.20 -21.58
CA LYS A 377 -6.77 -5.13 -21.50
C LYS A 377 -6.43 -6.33 -20.63
N ALA A 378 -5.31 -6.99 -20.85
CA ALA A 378 -4.86 -8.14 -20.08
C ALA A 378 -4.56 -7.78 -18.61
N ALA A 379 -4.01 -6.59 -18.35
CA ALA A 379 -3.84 -6.05 -17.01
C ALA A 379 -5.17 -5.96 -16.25
N ARG A 380 -6.18 -5.38 -16.89
CA ARG A 380 -7.53 -5.30 -16.31
C ARG A 380 -8.16 -6.67 -16.08
N GLU A 381 -8.06 -7.59 -17.03
CA GLU A 381 -8.57 -8.97 -16.89
C GLU A 381 -7.93 -9.67 -15.69
N THR A 382 -6.63 -9.49 -15.48
CA THR A 382 -5.91 -9.99 -14.29
C THR A 382 -6.51 -9.44 -13.00
N VAL A 383 -6.80 -8.14 -12.96
CA VAL A 383 -7.39 -7.52 -11.75
C VAL A 383 -8.83 -7.99 -11.52
N LEU A 384 -9.63 -8.07 -12.57
CA LEU A 384 -11.01 -8.58 -12.46
C LEU A 384 -11.04 -10.01 -11.91
N ALA A 385 -10.12 -10.87 -12.34
CA ALA A 385 -10.05 -12.26 -11.91
C ALA A 385 -9.47 -12.43 -10.49
N ARG A 386 -8.49 -11.63 -10.09
CA ARG A 386 -7.69 -11.89 -8.87
C ARG A 386 -7.85 -10.85 -7.77
N TYR A 387 -8.19 -9.60 -8.12
CA TYR A 387 -8.12 -8.45 -7.20
C TYR A 387 -9.43 -7.65 -7.12
N ASN A 388 -10.55 -8.19 -7.61
CA ASN A 388 -11.85 -7.56 -7.43
C ASN A 388 -12.22 -7.55 -5.94
N THR A 389 -12.39 -6.36 -5.38
CA THR A 389 -12.68 -6.20 -3.95
C THR A 389 -13.94 -6.94 -3.49
N ASN A 390 -14.97 -7.08 -4.34
CA ASN A 390 -16.18 -7.81 -3.99
C ASN A 390 -15.89 -9.30 -3.72
N ASP A 391 -14.99 -9.91 -4.48
CA ASP A 391 -14.62 -11.33 -4.29
C ASP A 391 -13.64 -11.48 -3.13
N ARG A 392 -12.68 -10.56 -2.97
CA ARG A 392 -11.74 -10.58 -1.84
C ARG A 392 -12.45 -10.40 -0.50
N VAL A 393 -13.45 -9.51 -0.44
CA VAL A 393 -14.28 -9.34 0.77
C VAL A 393 -15.08 -10.59 1.09
N LYS A 394 -15.62 -11.30 0.08
CA LYS A 394 -16.30 -12.60 0.29
C LYS A 394 -15.34 -13.64 0.85
N GLU A 395 -14.14 -13.74 0.28
CA GLU A 395 -13.11 -14.67 0.76
C GLU A 395 -12.73 -14.38 2.22
N LEU A 396 -12.47 -13.11 2.55
CA LEU A 396 -12.18 -12.69 3.93
C LEU A 396 -13.38 -12.93 4.86
N THR A 397 -14.60 -12.74 4.37
CA THR A 397 -15.84 -13.06 5.11
C THR A 397 -15.94 -14.54 5.43
N ASN A 398 -15.61 -15.42 4.48
CA ASN A 398 -15.56 -16.86 4.71
C ASN A 398 -14.51 -17.25 5.75
N LEU A 399 -13.34 -16.59 5.72
CA LEU A 399 -12.30 -16.77 6.72
C LEU A 399 -12.79 -16.37 8.12
N ILE A 400 -13.51 -15.23 8.22
CA ILE A 400 -14.09 -14.73 9.48
C ILE A 400 -15.11 -15.75 10.03
N TYR A 401 -16.05 -16.22 9.21
CA TYR A 401 -17.04 -17.21 9.66
C TYR A 401 -16.41 -18.58 9.95
N GLY A 402 -15.35 -18.96 9.24
CA GLY A 402 -14.58 -20.18 9.54
C GLY A 402 -13.91 -20.12 10.91
N ALA A 403 -13.38 -18.96 11.30
CA ALA A 403 -12.74 -18.76 12.60
C ALA A 403 -13.72 -18.77 13.79
N MET A 404 -15.02 -18.56 13.56
CA MET A 404 -16.07 -18.54 14.59
C MET A 404 -16.69 -19.92 14.88
N ARG A 405 -16.34 -20.95 14.10
CA ARG A 405 -16.79 -22.35 14.26
C ARG A 405 -15.86 -23.10 15.18
#